data_78f1fe4cc6055dc0b23e2ce129de3cba
#
_entry.id   78f1fe4cc6055dc0b23e2ce129de3cba
#
_cell.length_a   1.000
_cell.length_b   1.000
_cell.length_c   1.000
_cell.angle_alpha   90.00
_cell.angle_beta   90.00
_cell.angle_gamma   90.00
#
_symmetry.space_group_name_H-M   'P 1'
#
loop_
_entity.id
_entity.type
_entity.pdbx_description
1 polymer ?
#
loop_
_entity_poly.entity_id
_entity_poly.type
_entity_poly.pdbx_seq_one_letter_code
_entity_poly.pdbx_strand_id
1 'polypeptide(L)'
;MNARCRWGLALPGVAALLCGFTPAPQWLPITARWCLAPDRCIALEVADTPEKQSKGLQLRPALAPLRGMWFPYSPPSLARFWMHHTPEPLDMLFVLGGRVVAIEAHTKPCLHLPCRSYGPDQQVDGVLELAAGQAAAQGIQVGT
;
A
#
# COMPACT_ATOMS: atom_id res chain seq x y z
N MET A 1 19.17 -5.96 -8.38
CA MET A 1 18.67 -6.77 -9.51
C MET A 1 19.59 -7.98 -9.68
N ASN A 2 19.27 -9.11 -9.07
CA ASN A 2 20.09 -10.33 -9.22
C ASN A 2 19.16 -11.47 -9.65
N ALA A 3 19.01 -11.62 -10.96
CA ALA A 3 18.42 -12.82 -11.54
C ALA A 3 19.51 -13.91 -11.59
N ARG A 4 19.40 -14.92 -10.76
CA ARG A 4 20.25 -16.11 -10.83
C ARG A 4 19.66 -17.09 -11.85
N CYS A 5 20.18 -17.09 -13.08
CA CYS A 5 19.97 -18.17 -14.03
C CYS A 5 20.85 -19.37 -13.65
N ARG A 6 20.24 -20.50 -13.31
CA ARG A 6 20.98 -21.78 -13.18
C ARG A 6 21.04 -22.46 -14.55
N TRP A 7 22.26 -22.72 -15.01
CA TRP A 7 22.52 -23.53 -16.19
C TRP A 7 22.40 -25.01 -15.82
N GLY A 8 21.40 -25.66 -16.37
CA GLY A 8 21.29 -27.11 -16.32
C GLY A 8 21.83 -27.70 -17.63
N LEU A 9 22.73 -28.68 -17.53
CA LEU A 9 23.21 -29.47 -18.67
C LEU A 9 22.04 -30.31 -19.21
N ALA A 10 21.55 -30.00 -20.39
CA ALA A 10 20.52 -30.79 -21.08
C ALA A 10 20.90 -31.00 -22.54
N LEU A 11 20.61 -32.18 -23.02
CA LEU A 11 20.71 -32.68 -24.40
C LEU A 11 20.05 -31.73 -25.42
N PRO A 12 20.42 -31.76 -26.73
CA PRO A 12 19.97 -30.77 -27.71
C PRO A 12 18.49 -30.96 -28.04
N GLY A 13 17.67 -30.25 -27.36
CA GLY A 13 16.22 -30.13 -27.57
C GLY A 13 15.73 -28.96 -26.77
N VAL A 14 15.43 -27.87 -27.44
CA VAL A 14 14.76 -26.62 -27.01
C VAL A 14 14.58 -26.49 -25.49
N ALA A 15 15.57 -25.90 -24.82
CA ALA A 15 15.43 -25.46 -23.43
C ALA A 15 14.57 -24.20 -23.39
N ALA A 16 13.28 -24.32 -23.08
CA ALA A 16 12.45 -23.19 -22.74
C ALA A 16 12.98 -22.60 -21.41
N LEU A 17 13.59 -21.43 -21.48
CA LEU A 17 13.95 -20.63 -20.31
C LEU A 17 12.65 -20.14 -19.63
N LEU A 18 12.17 -20.88 -18.64
CA LEU A 18 11.17 -20.41 -17.73
C LEU A 18 11.83 -19.40 -16.78
N CYS A 19 11.98 -18.15 -17.23
CA CYS A 19 12.25 -17.04 -16.33
C CYS A 19 10.97 -16.77 -15.54
N GLY A 20 10.82 -17.42 -14.39
CA GLY A 20 9.75 -17.11 -13.46
C GLY A 20 9.94 -15.68 -12.94
N PHE A 21 9.03 -14.77 -13.31
CA PHE A 21 8.95 -13.46 -12.69
C PHE A 21 8.53 -13.65 -11.23
N THR A 22 9.47 -13.58 -10.30
CA THR A 22 9.12 -13.44 -8.90
C THR A 22 8.52 -12.06 -8.68
N PRO A 23 7.32 -11.96 -8.09
CA PRO A 23 6.75 -10.67 -7.78
C PRO A 23 7.71 -9.91 -6.85
N ALA A 24 7.98 -8.64 -7.18
CA ALA A 24 8.86 -7.77 -6.41
C ALA A 24 8.05 -6.62 -5.80
N PRO A 25 8.43 -6.11 -4.61
CA PRO A 25 7.81 -4.93 -4.02
C PRO A 25 8.03 -3.71 -4.92
N GLN A 26 7.09 -2.75 -4.89
CA GLN A 26 7.31 -1.45 -5.51
C GLN A 26 7.88 -0.47 -4.47
N TRP A 27 8.71 0.45 -4.95
CA TRP A 27 9.23 1.58 -4.19
C TRP A 27 9.00 2.84 -5.00
N LEU A 28 8.14 3.74 -4.48
CA LEU A 28 7.82 4.98 -5.14
C LEU A 28 8.60 6.14 -4.50
N PRO A 29 8.92 7.20 -5.26
CA PRO A 29 9.53 8.39 -4.69
C PRO A 29 8.54 9.09 -3.74
N ILE A 30 9.08 9.81 -2.75
CA ILE A 30 8.28 10.71 -1.92
C ILE A 30 7.99 11.96 -2.75
N THR A 31 6.72 12.15 -3.10
CA THR A 31 6.28 13.27 -3.94
C THR A 31 5.22 14.15 -3.28
N ALA A 32 4.72 13.74 -2.10
CA ALA A 32 3.73 14.49 -1.35
C ALA A 32 4.03 14.49 0.15
N ARG A 33 3.36 15.37 0.89
CA ARG A 33 3.40 15.43 2.35
C ARG A 33 2.01 15.78 2.88
N TRP A 34 1.65 15.18 3.99
CA TRP A 34 0.49 15.58 4.77
C TRP A 34 0.96 16.10 6.13
N CYS A 35 0.75 17.37 6.40
CA CYS A 35 1.22 18.03 7.62
C CYS A 35 0.08 18.21 8.61
N LEU A 36 0.22 17.63 9.78
CA LEU A 36 -0.68 17.76 10.92
C LEU A 36 -0.34 19.00 11.76
N ALA A 37 0.90 19.46 11.66
CA ALA A 37 1.42 20.70 12.22
C ALA A 37 2.62 21.17 11.36
N PRO A 38 3.09 22.41 11.48
CA PRO A 38 4.17 22.94 10.64
C PRO A 38 5.46 22.10 10.63
N ASP A 39 5.77 21.46 11.74
CA ASP A 39 6.96 20.63 11.96
C ASP A 39 6.66 19.12 11.98
N ARG A 40 5.39 18.72 11.77
CA ARG A 40 4.96 17.33 11.86
C ARG A 40 4.22 16.90 10.59
N CYS A 41 5.00 16.48 9.61
CA CYS A 41 4.49 16.02 8.33
C CYS A 41 4.78 14.54 8.10
N ILE A 42 3.82 13.85 7.50
CA ILE A 42 3.97 12.49 6.99
C ILE A 42 4.44 12.59 5.54
N ALA A 43 5.56 11.97 5.22
CA ALA A 43 6.09 11.92 3.87
C ALA A 43 5.43 10.78 3.08
N LEU A 44 4.93 11.08 1.88
CA LEU A 44 4.04 10.20 1.14
C LEU A 44 4.63 9.76 -0.20
N GLU A 45 4.60 8.46 -0.41
CA GLU A 45 4.62 7.86 -1.73
C GLU A 45 3.22 8.00 -2.34
N VAL A 46 3.11 8.26 -3.65
CA VAL A 46 1.81 8.46 -4.31
C VAL A 46 1.57 7.35 -5.34
N ALA A 47 0.54 6.54 -5.09
CA ALA A 47 0.07 5.51 -6.01
C ALA A 47 -1.05 6.07 -6.89
N ASP A 48 -0.68 6.82 -7.93
CA ASP A 48 -1.56 7.61 -8.79
C ASP A 48 -1.96 6.92 -10.09
N THR A 49 -1.55 5.67 -10.29
CA THR A 49 -1.99 4.85 -11.44
C THR A 49 -2.61 3.53 -10.97
N PRO A 50 -3.48 2.91 -11.79
CA PRO A 50 -4.08 1.61 -11.47
C PRO A 50 -3.04 0.54 -11.10
N GLU A 51 -1.91 0.50 -11.80
CA GLU A 51 -0.83 -0.46 -11.55
C GLU A 51 -0.19 -0.22 -10.19
N LYS A 52 0.12 1.04 -9.84
CA LYS A 52 0.68 1.41 -8.54
C LYS A 52 -0.30 1.10 -7.41
N GLN A 53 -1.59 1.43 -7.61
CA GLN A 53 -2.66 1.16 -6.64
C GLN A 53 -2.86 -0.33 -6.42
N SER A 54 -2.89 -1.12 -7.50
CA SER A 54 -3.01 -2.57 -7.43
C SER A 54 -1.86 -3.22 -6.65
N LYS A 55 -0.66 -2.67 -6.76
CA LYS A 55 0.52 -3.18 -6.08
C LYS A 55 0.64 -2.69 -4.64
N GLY A 56 0.34 -1.42 -4.40
CA GLY A 56 0.37 -0.83 -3.05
C GLY A 56 1.64 -1.19 -2.28
N LEU A 57 1.47 -1.57 -1.02
CA LEU A 57 2.54 -1.96 -0.09
C LEU A 57 2.83 -3.47 -0.07
N GLN A 58 2.36 -4.22 -1.07
CA GLN A 58 2.60 -5.66 -1.14
C GLN A 58 4.10 -5.99 -1.11
N LEU A 59 4.45 -7.05 -0.39
CA LEU A 59 5.80 -7.61 -0.27
C LEU A 59 6.83 -6.65 0.35
N ARG A 60 6.37 -5.56 0.97
CA ARG A 60 7.25 -4.59 1.61
C ARG A 60 7.39 -4.86 3.11
N PRO A 61 8.55 -4.50 3.71
CA PRO A 61 8.67 -4.41 5.17
C PRO A 61 7.82 -3.26 5.71
N ALA A 62 7.68 -3.19 7.03
CA ALA A 62 6.96 -2.13 7.71
C ALA A 62 7.43 -0.73 7.28
N LEU A 63 6.47 0.18 7.10
CA LEU A 63 6.78 1.58 6.87
C LEU A 63 7.46 2.19 8.10
N ALA A 64 8.46 3.03 7.86
CA ALA A 64 9.06 3.84 8.92
C ALA A 64 8.02 4.82 9.50
N PRO A 65 8.21 5.32 10.74
CA PRO A 65 7.40 6.39 11.29
C PRO A 65 7.36 7.62 10.36
N LEU A 66 6.21 8.31 10.32
CA LEU A 66 5.97 9.48 9.47
C LEU A 66 6.17 9.20 7.97
N ARG A 67 5.93 7.98 7.55
CA ARG A 67 5.89 7.55 6.15
C ARG A 67 4.54 6.93 5.85
N GLY A 68 4.06 7.12 4.62
CA GLY A 68 2.80 6.56 4.16
C GLY A 68 2.74 6.41 2.66
N MET A 69 1.69 5.73 2.19
CA MET A 69 1.34 5.67 0.78
C MET A 69 -0.06 6.25 0.59
N TRP A 70 -0.16 7.22 -0.32
CA TRP A 70 -1.40 7.88 -0.70
C TRP A 70 -1.96 7.32 -1.99
N PHE A 71 -3.23 6.99 -1.99
CA PHE A 71 -3.98 6.46 -3.13
C PHE A 71 -5.08 7.45 -3.51
N PRO A 72 -4.83 8.36 -4.46
CA PRO A 72 -5.83 9.34 -4.89
C PRO A 72 -6.93 8.69 -5.75
N TYR A 73 -8.15 9.21 -5.63
CA TYR A 73 -9.30 8.87 -6.47
C TYR A 73 -9.93 10.13 -7.04
N SER A 74 -9.99 10.22 -8.37
CA SER A 74 -10.66 11.33 -9.07
C SER A 74 -11.41 10.76 -10.27
N PRO A 75 -12.76 10.79 -10.27
CA PRO A 75 -13.65 11.28 -9.20
C PRO A 75 -13.62 10.40 -7.94
N PRO A 76 -14.18 10.89 -6.80
CA PRO A 76 -14.36 10.08 -5.60
C PRO A 76 -15.07 8.77 -5.89
N SER A 77 -14.65 7.69 -5.21
CA SER A 77 -15.16 6.34 -5.45
C SER A 77 -15.27 5.53 -4.16
N LEU A 78 -16.00 4.42 -4.21
CA LEU A 78 -16.02 3.43 -3.13
C LEU A 78 -14.68 2.70 -3.11
N ALA A 79 -13.81 3.06 -2.19
CA ALA A 79 -12.53 2.39 -2.02
C ALA A 79 -12.68 1.11 -1.20
N ARG A 80 -12.10 0.02 -1.72
CA ARG A 80 -12.01 -1.26 -1.01
C ARG A 80 -10.58 -1.75 -1.07
N PHE A 81 -10.01 -1.99 0.09
CA PHE A 81 -8.64 -2.44 0.27
C PHE A 81 -8.60 -3.83 0.87
N TRP A 82 -7.51 -4.52 0.66
CA TRP A 82 -7.23 -5.82 1.25
C TRP A 82 -5.76 -5.90 1.66
N MET A 83 -5.42 -6.88 2.48
CA MET A 83 -4.06 -7.09 2.98
C MET A 83 -3.37 -8.28 2.30
N HIS A 84 -3.84 -8.68 1.10
CA HIS A 84 -3.24 -9.80 0.37
C HIS A 84 -1.80 -9.47 -0.03
N HIS A 85 -0.87 -10.37 0.29
CA HIS A 85 0.56 -10.17 0.11
C HIS A 85 1.16 -8.94 0.83
N THR A 86 0.44 -8.34 1.76
CA THR A 86 0.95 -7.25 2.59
C THR A 86 1.31 -7.83 3.95
N PRO A 87 2.62 -8.03 4.23
CA PRO A 87 3.06 -8.80 5.40
C PRO A 87 2.95 -8.04 6.72
N GLU A 88 2.90 -6.70 6.65
CA GLU A 88 2.88 -5.86 7.84
C GLU A 88 1.49 -5.26 8.05
N PRO A 89 0.97 -5.23 9.27
CA PRO A 89 -0.32 -4.59 9.58
C PRO A 89 -0.26 -3.08 9.31
N LEU A 90 -1.39 -2.52 8.85
CA LEU A 90 -1.52 -1.11 8.46
C LEU A 90 -2.68 -0.42 9.18
N ASP A 91 -2.59 0.90 9.28
CA ASP A 91 -3.74 1.77 9.49
C ASP A 91 -4.14 2.35 8.13
N MET A 92 -5.40 2.16 7.73
CA MET A 92 -5.96 2.69 6.49
C MET A 92 -6.90 3.86 6.83
N LEU A 93 -6.55 5.06 6.38
CA LEU A 93 -7.31 6.27 6.60
C LEU A 93 -8.03 6.65 5.31
N PHE A 94 -9.33 6.69 5.35
CA PHE A 94 -10.20 7.05 4.22
C PHE A 94 -10.52 8.54 4.28
N VAL A 95 -10.26 9.25 3.19
CA VAL A 95 -10.33 10.71 3.14
C VAL A 95 -11.37 11.17 2.13
N LEU A 96 -12.14 12.19 2.47
CA LEU A 96 -13.06 12.89 1.57
C LEU A 96 -13.03 14.39 1.88
N GLY A 97 -12.81 15.21 0.85
CA GLY A 97 -12.78 16.67 0.98
C GLY A 97 -11.67 17.15 1.95
N GLY A 98 -10.54 16.45 1.98
CA GLY A 98 -9.41 16.78 2.85
C GLY A 98 -9.61 16.39 4.32
N ARG A 99 -10.62 15.61 4.66
CA ARG A 99 -10.89 15.14 6.03
C ARG A 99 -10.91 13.62 6.10
N VAL A 100 -10.40 13.06 7.18
CA VAL A 100 -10.53 11.63 7.48
C VAL A 100 -11.98 11.32 7.82
N VAL A 101 -12.61 10.44 7.04
CA VAL A 101 -14.02 10.05 7.23
C VAL A 101 -14.17 8.66 7.84
N ALA A 102 -13.14 7.82 7.74
CA ALA A 102 -13.07 6.50 8.37
C ALA A 102 -11.63 6.07 8.61
N ILE A 103 -11.42 5.23 9.60
CA ILE A 103 -10.12 4.61 9.89
C ILE A 103 -10.34 3.11 10.13
N GLU A 104 -9.64 2.28 9.38
CA GLU A 104 -9.46 0.85 9.66
C GLU A 104 -8.05 0.68 10.27
N ALA A 105 -8.00 0.61 11.59
CA ALA A 105 -6.74 0.50 12.33
C ALA A 105 -6.30 -0.96 12.48
N HIS A 106 -4.99 -1.19 12.49
CA HIS A 106 -4.38 -2.51 12.70
C HIS A 106 -4.95 -3.60 11.77
N THR A 107 -5.09 -3.28 10.47
CA THR A 107 -5.55 -4.26 9.47
C THR A 107 -4.61 -5.44 9.42
N LYS A 108 -5.17 -6.65 9.39
CA LYS A 108 -4.38 -7.88 9.52
C LYS A 108 -3.85 -8.35 8.18
N PRO A 109 -2.56 -8.74 8.09
CA PRO A 109 -2.02 -9.43 6.92
C PRO A 109 -2.88 -10.62 6.50
N CYS A 110 -2.95 -10.87 5.19
CA CYS A 110 -3.72 -11.96 4.61
C CYS A 110 -2.82 -12.74 3.64
N LEU A 111 -2.45 -13.96 4.03
CA LEU A 111 -1.56 -14.80 3.23
C LEU A 111 -2.31 -15.64 2.18
N HIS A 112 -3.59 -15.94 2.43
CA HIS A 112 -4.39 -16.81 1.59
C HIS A 112 -5.78 -16.22 1.37
N LEU A 113 -6.26 -16.33 0.12
CA LEU A 113 -7.63 -15.94 -0.24
C LEU A 113 -8.67 -16.88 0.36
N PRO A 114 -9.87 -16.38 0.72
CA PRO A 114 -10.32 -15.00 0.55
C PRO A 114 -9.81 -14.06 1.65
N CYS A 115 -9.44 -12.83 1.27
CA CYS A 115 -9.03 -11.79 2.20
C CYS A 115 -10.22 -10.89 2.60
N ARG A 116 -10.20 -10.41 3.85
CA ARG A 116 -11.13 -9.37 4.29
C ARG A 116 -10.95 -8.11 3.44
N SER A 117 -12.06 -7.48 3.12
CA SER A 117 -12.10 -6.16 2.50
C SER A 117 -12.30 -5.08 3.56
N TYR A 118 -11.56 -3.99 3.46
CA TYR A 118 -11.59 -2.83 4.35
C TYR A 118 -12.07 -1.60 3.57
N GLY A 119 -12.87 -0.76 4.21
CA GLY A 119 -13.32 0.51 3.66
C GLY A 119 -14.76 0.84 4.04
N PRO A 120 -15.11 2.15 4.10
CA PRO A 120 -16.44 2.62 4.45
C PRO A 120 -17.45 2.42 3.31
N ASP A 121 -18.73 2.44 3.63
CA ASP A 121 -19.83 2.40 2.65
C ASP A 121 -20.15 3.79 2.08
N GLN A 122 -19.13 4.62 1.90
CA GLN A 122 -19.24 5.93 1.26
C GLN A 122 -18.07 6.16 0.30
N GLN A 123 -18.26 7.07 -0.64
CA GLN A 123 -17.19 7.48 -1.55
C GLN A 123 -16.11 8.26 -0.80
N VAL A 124 -14.87 8.11 -1.26
CA VAL A 124 -13.69 8.83 -0.77
C VAL A 124 -12.88 9.35 -1.95
N ASP A 125 -12.14 10.44 -1.76
CA ASP A 125 -11.23 10.98 -2.76
C ASP A 125 -9.79 10.51 -2.57
N GLY A 126 -9.54 9.73 -1.53
CA GLY A 126 -8.27 9.04 -1.36
C GLY A 126 -8.19 8.19 -0.11
N VAL A 127 -7.16 7.34 -0.09
CA VAL A 127 -6.83 6.50 1.06
C VAL A 127 -5.36 6.69 1.41
N LEU A 128 -5.07 6.84 2.70
CA LEU A 128 -3.72 6.90 3.23
C LEU A 128 -3.42 5.64 4.03
N GLU A 129 -2.41 4.90 3.63
CA GLU A 129 -1.88 3.77 4.38
C GLU A 129 -0.66 4.19 5.21
N LEU A 130 -0.68 3.86 6.49
CA LEU A 130 0.39 4.05 7.46
C LEU A 130 0.74 2.71 8.11
N ALA A 131 1.90 2.59 8.72
CA ALA A 131 2.17 1.46 9.62
C ALA A 131 1.14 1.42 10.76
N ALA A 132 0.74 0.23 11.17
CA ALA A 132 -0.26 0.06 12.23
C ALA A 132 0.12 0.81 13.52
N GLY A 133 -0.86 1.50 14.11
CA GLY A 133 -0.68 2.33 15.30
C GLY A 133 -0.19 3.75 15.02
N GLN A 134 0.24 4.06 13.80
CA GLN A 134 0.72 5.42 13.47
C GLN A 134 -0.39 6.46 13.48
N ALA A 135 -1.61 6.10 13.08
CA ALA A 135 -2.74 7.02 13.17
C ALA A 135 -2.95 7.50 14.62
N ALA A 136 -3.02 6.58 15.56
CA ALA A 136 -3.15 6.90 16.99
C ALA A 136 -1.94 7.67 17.54
N ALA A 137 -0.72 7.24 17.20
CA ALA A 137 0.52 7.89 17.64
C ALA A 137 0.62 9.36 17.16
N GLN A 138 0.02 9.68 16.01
CA GLN A 138 -0.02 11.03 15.46
C GLN A 138 -1.28 11.83 15.88
N GLY A 139 -2.17 11.24 16.68
CA GLY A 139 -3.42 11.87 17.10
C GLY A 139 -4.43 12.03 15.96
N ILE A 140 -4.31 11.23 14.90
CA ILE A 140 -5.23 11.26 13.77
C ILE A 140 -6.50 10.49 14.13
N GLN A 141 -7.63 11.13 13.91
CA GLN A 141 -8.95 10.55 14.17
C GLN A 141 -9.92 10.95 13.06
N VAL A 142 -11.12 10.37 13.06
CA VAL A 142 -12.18 10.81 12.14
C VAL A 142 -12.46 12.29 12.38
N GLY A 143 -12.46 13.08 11.31
CA GLY A 143 -12.60 14.54 11.33
C GLY A 143 -11.29 15.33 11.25
N THR A 144 -10.13 14.65 11.45
CA THR A 144 -8.80 15.28 11.25
C THR A 144 -8.66 15.80 9.85
#